data_3c05319a025668e4b58c739b9286e666
#
_entry.id   3c05319a025668e4b58c739b9286e666
#
_cell.length_a   1.000
_cell.length_b   1.000
_cell.length_c   1.000
_cell.angle_alpha   90.00
_cell.angle_beta   90.00
_cell.angle_gamma   90.00
#
_symmetry.space_group_name_H-M   'P 1'
#
loop_
_entity.id
_entity.type
_entity.pdbx_description
1 polymer ?
#
loop_
_entity_poly.entity_id
_entity_poly.type
_entity_poly.pdbx_seq_one_letter_code
_entity_poly.pdbx_strand_id
1 'polypeptide(L)'
;DTHEAVVRALYQGKVELGFVREDSVPLVKDKIDIDKLRTLAYTNYYPTWCVAAFAVTPSGVARDISRALLNLDRQNPEHQEILEAIGIAGFEEASDSEYDVMRKEMDDSGLLY
;
A
#
# COMPACT_ATOMS: atom_id res chain seq x y z
N ASP A 1 2.92 -12.78 9.29
CA ASP A 1 2.06 -11.92 10.11
C ASP A 1 1.40 -10.89 9.19
N THR A 2 0.10 -10.66 9.41
CA THR A 2 -0.69 -9.72 8.61
C THR A 2 -1.09 -8.50 9.45
N HIS A 3 -1.40 -7.38 8.82
CA HIS A 3 -1.94 -6.21 9.50
C HIS A 3 -3.21 -6.54 10.29
N GLU A 4 -4.09 -7.40 9.75
CA GLU A 4 -5.26 -7.91 10.48
C GLU A 4 -4.89 -8.63 11.78
N ALA A 5 -3.83 -9.42 11.78
CA ALA A 5 -3.39 -10.13 12.98
C ALA A 5 -2.92 -9.16 14.07
N VAL A 6 -2.28 -8.06 13.69
CA VAL A 6 -1.88 -6.99 14.61
C VAL A 6 -3.11 -6.32 15.21
N VAL A 7 -4.09 -5.95 14.39
CA VAL A 7 -5.35 -5.33 14.88
C VAL A 7 -6.08 -6.25 15.84
N ARG A 8 -6.15 -7.54 15.55
CA ARG A 8 -6.76 -8.54 16.46
C ARG A 8 -5.98 -8.70 17.77
N ALA A 9 -4.65 -8.70 17.72
CA ALA A 9 -3.81 -8.79 18.92
C ALA A 9 -4.03 -7.60 19.85
N LEU A 10 -4.12 -6.39 19.30
CA LEU A 10 -4.50 -5.17 20.03
C LEU A 10 -5.87 -5.31 20.66
N TYR A 11 -6.89 -5.69 19.89
CA TYR A 11 -8.26 -5.86 20.40
C TYR A 11 -8.35 -6.89 21.52
N GLN A 12 -7.55 -7.95 21.46
CA GLN A 12 -7.46 -9.00 22.47
C GLN A 12 -6.60 -8.62 23.69
N GLY A 13 -5.99 -7.43 23.69
CA GLY A 13 -5.08 -7.00 24.76
C GLY A 13 -3.78 -7.80 24.84
N LYS A 14 -3.40 -8.49 23.75
CA LYS A 14 -2.15 -9.25 23.69
C LYS A 14 -0.92 -8.37 23.48
N VAL A 15 -1.14 -7.19 22.92
CA VAL A 15 -0.13 -6.14 22.72
C VAL A 15 -0.75 -4.79 23.06
N GLU A 16 0.06 -3.84 23.50
CA GLU A 16 -0.38 -2.51 23.88
C GLU A 16 -0.34 -1.52 22.73
N LEU A 17 0.54 -1.74 21.76
CA LEU A 17 0.74 -0.91 20.56
C LEU A 17 0.91 -1.81 19.33
N GLY A 18 0.51 -1.29 18.18
CA GLY A 18 0.70 -1.96 16.90
C GLY A 18 0.81 -0.96 15.76
N PHE A 19 1.61 -1.31 14.77
CA PHE A 19 1.75 -0.55 13.53
C PHE A 19 1.03 -1.30 12.42
N VAL A 20 0.11 -0.62 11.77
CA VAL A 20 -0.70 -1.20 10.69
C VAL A 20 -0.89 -0.17 9.58
N ARG A 21 -1.18 -0.63 8.39
CA ARG A 21 -1.67 0.26 7.33
C ARG A 21 -3.08 0.72 7.69
N GLU A 22 -3.39 1.98 7.39
CA GLU A 22 -4.67 2.60 7.69
C GLU A 22 -5.85 1.82 7.09
N ASP A 23 -5.71 1.36 5.85
CA ASP A 23 -6.72 0.58 5.12
C ASP A 23 -6.98 -0.82 5.71
N SER A 24 -6.13 -1.29 6.60
CA SER A 24 -6.28 -2.62 7.22
C SER A 24 -7.28 -2.65 8.39
N VAL A 25 -7.55 -1.50 9.00
CA VAL A 25 -8.49 -1.40 10.14
C VAL A 25 -9.94 -1.65 9.69
N PRO A 26 -10.44 -1.04 8.60
CA PRO A 26 -11.78 -1.32 8.11
C PRO A 26 -12.03 -2.79 7.71
N LEU A 27 -11.00 -3.53 7.32
CA LEU A 27 -11.13 -4.94 6.90
C LEU A 27 -11.55 -5.89 8.02
N VAL A 28 -11.43 -5.47 9.26
CA VAL A 28 -11.77 -6.29 10.44
C VAL A 28 -12.99 -5.79 11.18
N LYS A 29 -13.64 -4.72 10.74
CA LYS A 29 -14.79 -4.08 11.40
C LYS A 29 -15.97 -5.04 11.69
N ASP A 30 -16.19 -6.02 10.80
CA ASP A 30 -17.26 -7.00 10.95
C ASP A 30 -16.90 -8.13 11.93
N LYS A 31 -15.63 -8.20 12.36
CA LYS A 31 -15.09 -9.25 13.23
C LYS A 31 -14.75 -8.75 14.63
N ILE A 32 -14.53 -7.45 14.78
CA ILE A 32 -14.17 -6.81 16.05
C ILE A 32 -14.83 -5.45 16.16
N ASP A 33 -15.03 -4.98 17.38
CA ASP A 33 -15.48 -3.63 17.69
C ASP A 33 -14.29 -2.65 17.56
N ILE A 34 -14.14 -2.04 16.40
CA ILE A 34 -13.03 -1.14 16.10
C ILE A 34 -13.08 0.15 16.92
N ASP A 35 -14.24 0.55 17.47
CA ASP A 35 -14.38 1.75 18.31
C ASP A 35 -13.65 1.62 19.65
N LYS A 36 -13.24 0.40 20.02
CA LYS A 36 -12.39 0.14 21.19
C LYS A 36 -10.89 0.38 20.91
N LEU A 37 -10.54 0.59 19.66
CA LEU A 37 -9.17 0.89 19.24
C LEU A 37 -9.04 2.38 19.00
N ARG A 38 -7.88 2.93 19.32
CA ARG A 38 -7.57 4.35 19.12
C ARG A 38 -6.31 4.49 18.28
N THR A 39 -6.42 5.20 17.17
CA THR A 39 -5.25 5.65 16.41
C THR A 39 -4.54 6.74 17.22
N LEU A 40 -3.26 6.54 17.47
CA LEU A 40 -2.42 7.45 18.26
C LEU A 40 -1.67 8.43 17.38
N ALA A 41 -1.21 7.98 16.22
CA ALA A 41 -0.48 8.80 15.24
C ALA A 41 -0.56 8.18 13.85
N TYR A 42 -0.35 9.01 12.85
CA TYR A 42 -0.15 8.61 11.46
C TYR A 42 1.30 8.92 11.05
N THR A 43 1.86 8.09 10.18
CA THR A 43 3.11 8.42 9.47
C THR A 43 2.84 9.44 8.37
N ASN A 44 3.88 9.96 7.75
CA ASN A 44 3.74 10.64 6.48
C ASN A 44 3.16 9.68 5.42
N TYR A 45 2.53 10.23 4.38
CA TYR A 45 2.13 9.45 3.22
C TYR A 45 3.36 9.10 2.38
N TYR A 46 3.46 7.81 2.05
CA TYR A 46 4.52 7.29 1.18
C TYR A 46 3.89 6.51 0.02
N PRO A 47 4.51 6.51 -1.16
CA PRO A 47 4.12 5.58 -2.22
C PRO A 47 4.23 4.14 -1.70
N THR A 48 3.15 3.36 -1.75
CA THR A 48 3.12 2.03 -1.12
C THR A 48 3.29 0.90 -2.11
N TRP A 49 2.68 1.01 -3.26
CA TRP A 49 2.70 -0.02 -4.29
C TRP A 49 3.27 0.56 -5.57
N CYS A 50 4.26 -0.10 -6.13
CA CYS A 50 4.77 0.22 -7.46
C CYS A 50 4.94 -1.05 -8.29
N VAL A 51 4.76 -0.90 -9.60
CA VAL A 51 5.14 -1.92 -10.58
C VAL A 51 6.48 -1.50 -11.15
N ALA A 52 7.52 -2.26 -10.88
CA ALA A 52 8.87 -1.98 -11.34
C ALA A 52 9.30 -3.01 -12.41
N ALA A 53 9.93 -2.53 -13.47
CA ALA A 53 10.59 -3.39 -14.45
C ALA A 53 12.03 -3.65 -14.03
N PHE A 54 12.47 -4.89 -14.17
CA PHE A 54 13.87 -5.23 -13.94
C PHE A 54 14.76 -4.60 -15.02
N ALA A 55 16.01 -4.24 -14.65
CA ALA A 55 16.92 -3.50 -15.54
C ALA A 55 17.17 -4.16 -16.92
N VAL A 56 17.06 -5.50 -16.99
CA VAL A 56 17.22 -6.26 -18.24
C VAL A 56 15.93 -6.40 -19.05
N THR A 57 14.78 -5.91 -18.54
CA THR A 57 13.53 -5.94 -19.28
C THR A 57 13.63 -5.05 -20.51
N PRO A 58 13.34 -5.54 -21.72
CA PRO A 58 13.36 -4.71 -22.90
C PRO A 58 12.45 -3.49 -22.74
N SER A 59 12.96 -2.30 -23.08
CA SER A 59 12.26 -1.04 -22.86
C SER A 59 10.88 -0.96 -23.57
N GLY A 60 10.74 -1.66 -24.70
CA GLY A 60 9.45 -1.78 -25.40
C GLY A 60 8.41 -2.52 -24.57
N VAL A 61 8.80 -3.66 -23.99
CA VAL A 61 7.91 -4.47 -23.14
C VAL A 61 7.50 -3.70 -21.89
N ALA A 62 8.47 -3.07 -21.20
CA ALA A 62 8.19 -2.27 -20.02
C ALA A 62 7.21 -1.12 -20.33
N ARG A 63 7.39 -0.43 -21.44
CA ARG A 63 6.52 0.66 -21.90
C ARG A 63 5.12 0.17 -22.26
N ASP A 64 5.00 -0.97 -22.91
CA ASP A 64 3.68 -1.53 -23.28
C ASP A 64 2.90 -1.99 -22.06
N ILE A 65 3.56 -2.58 -21.06
CA ILE A 65 2.96 -2.92 -19.77
C ILE A 65 2.52 -1.65 -19.03
N SER A 66 3.40 -0.66 -18.92
CA SER A 66 3.07 0.62 -18.27
C SER A 66 1.84 1.26 -18.91
N ARG A 67 1.80 1.34 -20.25
CA ARG A 67 0.65 1.88 -20.98
C ARG A 67 -0.63 1.09 -20.73
N ALA A 68 -0.55 -0.25 -20.68
CA ALA A 68 -1.71 -1.09 -20.41
C ALA A 68 -2.28 -0.84 -19.01
N LEU A 69 -1.40 -0.73 -18.00
CA LEU A 69 -1.80 -0.46 -16.62
C LEU A 69 -2.40 0.95 -16.47
N LEU A 70 -1.77 1.97 -17.03
CA LEU A 70 -2.25 3.36 -16.98
C LEU A 70 -3.59 3.56 -17.73
N ASN A 71 -3.93 2.69 -18.68
CA ASN A 71 -5.20 2.72 -19.39
C ASN A 71 -6.34 1.99 -18.66
N LEU A 72 -6.07 1.35 -17.52
CA LEU A 72 -7.16 0.77 -16.73
C LEU A 72 -8.04 1.88 -16.15
N ASP A 73 -9.30 1.89 -16.57
CA ASP A 73 -10.28 2.90 -16.20
C ASP A 73 -11.39 2.25 -15.37
N ARG A 74 -11.63 2.76 -14.18
CA ARG A 74 -12.67 2.30 -13.27
C ARG A 74 -14.10 2.48 -13.80
N GLN A 75 -14.29 3.33 -14.78
CA GLN A 75 -15.59 3.52 -15.45
C GLN A 75 -15.87 2.43 -16.50
N ASN A 76 -14.87 1.68 -16.93
CA ASN A 76 -15.04 0.54 -17.81
C ASN A 76 -15.31 -0.73 -16.96
N PRO A 77 -16.46 -1.42 -17.14
CA PRO A 77 -16.81 -2.59 -16.32
C PRO A 77 -15.77 -3.73 -16.35
N GLU A 78 -15.13 -3.96 -17.51
CA GLU A 78 -14.09 -4.99 -17.63
C GLU A 78 -12.82 -4.63 -16.84
N HIS A 79 -12.45 -3.36 -16.83
CA HIS A 79 -11.30 -2.86 -16.07
C HIS A 79 -11.62 -2.78 -14.58
N GLN A 80 -12.87 -2.46 -14.23
CA GLN A 80 -13.33 -2.39 -12.85
C GLN A 80 -13.14 -3.73 -12.13
N GLU A 81 -13.50 -4.83 -12.76
CA GLU A 81 -13.32 -6.17 -12.18
C GLU A 81 -11.85 -6.45 -11.84
N ILE A 82 -10.92 -6.06 -12.73
CA ILE A 82 -9.48 -6.20 -12.51
C ILE A 82 -9.03 -5.34 -11.31
N LEU A 83 -9.40 -4.06 -11.30
CA LEU A 83 -9.00 -3.11 -10.27
C LEU A 83 -9.56 -3.49 -8.88
N GLU A 84 -10.81 -3.96 -8.83
CA GLU A 84 -11.43 -4.45 -7.60
C GLU A 84 -10.77 -5.73 -7.09
N ALA A 85 -10.39 -6.65 -7.95
CA ALA A 85 -9.69 -7.88 -7.56
C ALA A 85 -8.32 -7.59 -6.92
N ILE A 86 -7.66 -6.51 -7.33
CA ILE A 86 -6.38 -6.05 -6.78
C ILE A 86 -6.59 -5.14 -5.56
N GLY A 87 -7.78 -4.54 -5.44
CA GLY A 87 -8.12 -3.62 -4.34
C GLY A 87 -7.56 -2.21 -4.50
N ILE A 88 -7.39 -1.73 -5.75
CA ILE A 88 -6.86 -0.40 -6.06
C ILE A 88 -7.84 0.42 -6.90
N ALA A 89 -7.65 1.73 -6.93
CA ALA A 89 -8.50 2.63 -7.72
C ALA A 89 -8.04 2.79 -9.17
N GLY A 90 -6.78 2.56 -9.45
CA GLY A 90 -6.14 2.72 -10.76
C GLY A 90 -4.63 2.79 -10.61
N PHE A 91 -3.97 3.06 -11.72
CA PHE A 91 -2.52 3.29 -11.79
C PHE A 91 -2.23 4.72 -12.22
N GLU A 92 -1.15 5.26 -11.73
CA GLU A 92 -0.61 6.57 -12.12
C GLU A 92 0.88 6.44 -12.46
N GLU A 93 1.43 7.42 -13.17
CA GLU A 93 2.86 7.47 -13.42
C GLU A 93 3.60 7.69 -12.11
N ALA A 94 4.65 6.90 -11.86
CA ALA A 94 5.50 7.02 -10.70
C ALA A 94 6.84 7.67 -11.07
N SER A 95 7.34 8.50 -10.17
CA SER A 95 8.67 9.10 -10.26
C SER A 95 9.55 8.60 -9.13
N ASP A 96 10.82 8.34 -9.42
CA ASP A 96 11.82 7.92 -8.42
C ASP A 96 11.96 8.94 -7.29
N SER A 97 11.80 10.24 -7.60
CA SER A 97 11.86 11.32 -6.62
C SER A 97 10.75 11.30 -5.56
N GLU A 98 9.64 10.60 -5.80
CA GLU A 98 8.57 10.45 -4.80
C GLU A 98 9.01 9.60 -3.60
N TYR A 99 10.08 8.83 -3.76
CA TYR A 99 10.66 8.00 -2.70
C TYR A 99 11.77 8.72 -1.93
N ASP A 100 12.15 9.95 -2.29
CA ASP A 100 13.30 10.65 -1.67
C ASP A 100 13.07 10.94 -0.18
N VAL A 101 11.84 11.26 0.19
CA VAL A 101 11.50 11.47 1.62
C VAL A 101 11.70 10.18 2.41
N MET A 102 11.23 9.06 1.88
CA MET A 102 11.40 7.75 2.52
C MET A 102 12.89 7.37 2.60
N ARG A 103 13.67 7.58 1.53
CA ARG A 103 15.11 7.33 1.52
C ARG A 103 15.82 8.14 2.61
N LYS A 104 15.51 9.43 2.70
CA LYS A 104 16.08 10.30 3.71
C LYS A 104 15.75 9.84 5.13
N GLU A 105 14.51 9.48 5.41
CA GLU A 105 14.10 8.99 6.73
C GLU A 105 14.75 7.65 7.09
N MET A 106 14.92 6.76 6.12
CA MET A 106 15.63 5.50 6.30
C MET A 106 17.14 5.74 6.59
N ASP A 107 17.75 6.72 5.91
CA ASP A 107 19.13 7.12 6.12
C ASP A 107 19.31 7.73 7.53
N ASP A 108 18.46 8.69 7.88
CA ASP A 108 18.46 9.35 9.19
C ASP A 108 18.23 8.36 10.36
N SER A 109 17.49 7.28 10.11
CA SER A 109 17.23 6.22 11.09
C SER A 109 18.30 5.13 11.14
N GLY A 110 19.29 5.15 10.23
CA GLY A 110 20.33 4.13 10.11
C GLY A 110 19.83 2.79 9.55
N LEU A 111 18.69 2.78 8.87
CA LEU A 111 18.11 1.57 8.25
C LEU A 111 18.61 1.32 6.83
N LEU A 112 19.29 2.27 6.19
CA LEU A 112 20.01 2.05 4.95
C LEU A 112 21.43 1.59 5.27
N TYR A 113 21.84 0.52 4.62
CA TYR A 113 23.17 -0.10 4.77
C TYR A 113 24.20 0.58 3.90
#